data_8495eb74ebcd606864a474c4ed05c99e
#
_entry.id   8495eb74ebcd606864a474c4ed05c99e
#
_cell.length_a   1.000
_cell.length_b   1.000
_cell.length_c   1.000
_cell.angle_alpha   90.00
_cell.angle_beta   90.00
_cell.angle_gamma   90.00
#
_symmetry.space_group_name_H-M   'P 1'
#
loop_
_entity.id
_entity.type
_entity.pdbx_description
1 polymer ?
#
loop_
_entity_poly.entity_id
_entity_poly.type
_entity_poly.pdbx_seq_one_letter_code
_entity_poly.pdbx_strand_id
1 'polypeptide(L)'
;MKNQAYRMAMLFDFYGDLLTDRQKEFYDLYYNEDLSLAEIAENYGISRQGVRDVIVRAEAAMTEVEDKTHIIRRFHQMQGQIAAIDQAADRLLQMVN
;
A
#
# COMPACT_ATOMS: atom_id res chain seq x y z
N MET A 1 -13.66 0.89 2.69
CA MET A 1 -12.36 0.20 2.79
C MET A 1 -11.83 -0.18 1.42
N LYS A 2 -12.50 -1.02 0.65
CA LYS A 2 -11.95 -1.50 -0.64
C LYS A 2 -11.89 -0.46 -1.75
N ASN A 3 -12.59 0.66 -1.62
CA ASN A 3 -12.54 1.75 -2.60
C ASN A 3 -11.14 2.40 -2.72
N GLN A 4 -10.28 2.17 -1.74
CA GLN A 4 -8.92 2.71 -1.71
C GLN A 4 -7.87 1.60 -1.86
N ALA A 5 -8.23 0.52 -2.54
CA ALA A 5 -7.38 -0.68 -2.63
C ALA A 5 -5.98 -0.37 -3.17
N TYR A 6 -5.87 0.48 -4.20
CA TYR A 6 -4.57 0.86 -4.76
C TYR A 6 -3.70 1.58 -3.72
N ARG A 7 -4.27 2.57 -3.04
CA ARG A 7 -3.54 3.33 -2.02
C ARG A 7 -3.11 2.41 -0.87
N MET A 8 -4.01 1.51 -0.46
CA MET A 8 -3.73 0.57 0.63
C MET A 8 -2.67 -0.44 0.25
N ALA A 9 -2.64 -0.89 -1.01
CA ALA A 9 -1.59 -1.78 -1.51
C ALA A 9 -0.23 -1.08 -1.50
N MET A 10 -0.16 0.20 -1.89
CA MET A 10 1.08 0.97 -1.85
C MET A 10 1.59 1.16 -0.43
N LEU A 11 0.70 1.47 0.51
CA LEU A 11 1.07 1.59 1.92
C LEU A 11 1.65 0.27 2.45
N PHE A 12 1.02 -0.85 2.10
CA PHE A 12 1.47 -2.18 2.53
C PHE A 12 2.83 -2.53 1.94
N ASP A 13 3.05 -2.23 0.67
CA ASP A 13 4.33 -2.50 0.02
C ASP A 13 5.48 -1.74 0.70
N PHE A 14 5.25 -0.49 1.10
CA PHE A 14 6.29 0.34 1.72
C PHE A 14 6.41 0.11 3.23
N TYR A 15 5.29 -0.06 3.91
CA TYR A 15 5.24 -0.03 5.38
C TYR A 15 4.72 -1.30 6.04
N GLY A 16 4.39 -2.33 5.26
CA GLY A 16 3.81 -3.56 5.80
C GLY A 16 4.64 -4.23 6.88
N ASP A 17 5.96 -4.11 6.81
CA ASP A 17 6.86 -4.72 7.80
C ASP A 17 6.81 -4.04 9.16
N LEU A 18 6.19 -2.86 9.27
CA LEU A 18 5.95 -2.18 10.55
C LEU A 18 4.75 -2.73 11.29
N LEU A 19 3.93 -3.53 10.63
CA LEU A 19 2.71 -4.09 11.21
C LEU A 19 3.02 -5.29 12.10
N THR A 20 2.12 -5.57 13.06
CA THR A 20 2.17 -6.85 13.80
C THR A 20 1.86 -7.99 12.84
N ASP A 21 2.22 -9.21 13.21
CA ASP A 21 1.96 -10.38 12.35
C ASP A 21 0.47 -10.51 12.04
N ARG A 22 -0.40 -10.31 13.03
CA ARG A 22 -1.85 -10.41 12.84
C ARG A 22 -2.39 -9.31 11.93
N GLN A 23 -1.92 -8.07 12.10
CA GLN A 23 -2.30 -6.95 11.23
C GLN A 23 -1.90 -7.23 9.79
N LYS A 24 -0.67 -7.70 9.60
CA LYS A 24 -0.12 -8.02 8.29
C LYS A 24 -0.93 -9.12 7.61
N GLU A 25 -1.23 -10.20 8.34
CA GLU A 25 -2.00 -11.33 7.82
C GLU A 25 -3.42 -10.93 7.43
N PHE A 26 -4.14 -10.22 8.31
CA PHE A 26 -5.51 -9.80 8.02
C PHE A 26 -5.58 -8.80 6.88
N TYR A 27 -4.64 -7.87 6.85
CA TYR A 27 -4.53 -6.89 5.77
C TYR A 27 -4.32 -7.58 4.42
N ASP A 28 -3.41 -8.54 4.37
CA ASP A 28 -3.11 -9.32 3.17
C ASP A 28 -4.32 -10.11 2.69
N LEU A 29 -5.00 -10.82 3.61
CA LEU A 29 -6.19 -11.59 3.27
C LEU A 29 -7.30 -10.70 2.70
N TYR A 30 -7.49 -9.51 3.28
CA TYR A 30 -8.56 -8.62 2.87
C TYR A 30 -8.28 -7.93 1.54
N TYR A 31 -7.09 -7.36 1.37
CA TYR A 31 -6.77 -6.55 0.19
C TYR A 31 -6.16 -7.34 -0.96
N ASN A 32 -5.36 -8.35 -0.69
CA ASN A 32 -4.66 -9.11 -1.73
C ASN A 32 -5.37 -10.41 -2.09
N GLU A 33 -5.91 -11.11 -1.09
CA GLU A 33 -6.62 -12.39 -1.31
C GLU A 33 -8.13 -12.18 -1.50
N ASP A 34 -8.60 -10.98 -1.37
CA ASP A 34 -10.00 -10.57 -1.60
C ASP A 34 -11.02 -11.31 -0.70
N LEU A 35 -10.62 -11.69 0.50
CA LEU A 35 -11.54 -12.26 1.47
C LEU A 35 -12.41 -11.16 2.10
N SER A 36 -13.66 -11.48 2.42
CA SER A 36 -14.53 -10.57 3.16
C SER A 36 -14.16 -10.57 4.65
N LEU A 37 -14.61 -9.55 5.37
CA LEU A 37 -14.44 -9.50 6.82
C LEU A 37 -15.08 -10.72 7.48
N ALA A 38 -16.26 -11.15 6.98
CA ALA A 38 -16.96 -12.32 7.50
C ALA A 38 -16.16 -13.60 7.31
N GLU A 39 -15.55 -13.79 6.15
CA GLU A 39 -14.73 -14.96 5.85
C GLU A 39 -13.50 -15.03 6.75
N ILE A 40 -12.81 -13.90 6.95
CA ILE A 40 -11.66 -13.83 7.85
C ILE A 40 -12.09 -14.12 9.28
N ALA A 41 -13.19 -13.52 9.73
CA ALA A 41 -13.72 -13.71 11.06
C ALA A 41 -14.02 -15.19 11.33
N GLU A 42 -14.66 -15.86 10.38
CA GLU A 42 -14.98 -17.28 10.49
C GLU A 42 -13.72 -18.14 10.57
N ASN A 43 -12.73 -17.86 9.74
CA ASN A 43 -11.47 -18.62 9.72
C ASN A 43 -10.69 -18.50 11.01
N TYR A 44 -10.78 -17.36 11.70
CA TYR A 44 -10.01 -17.11 12.91
C TYR A 44 -10.81 -17.19 14.20
N GLY A 45 -12.09 -17.46 14.11
CA GLY A 45 -12.95 -17.62 15.28
C GLY A 45 -13.14 -16.34 16.08
N ILE A 46 -13.17 -15.19 15.43
CA ILE A 46 -13.40 -13.88 16.04
C ILE A 46 -14.56 -13.17 15.32
N SER A 47 -14.99 -12.03 15.84
CA SER A 47 -16.09 -11.26 15.24
C SER A 47 -15.62 -10.50 13.99
N ARG A 48 -16.57 -10.17 13.10
CA ARG A 48 -16.27 -9.30 11.95
C ARG A 48 -15.77 -7.94 12.41
N GLN A 49 -16.34 -7.40 13.48
CA GLN A 49 -15.89 -6.13 14.03
C GLN A 49 -14.43 -6.23 14.52
N GLY A 50 -14.06 -7.35 15.13
CA GLY A 50 -12.68 -7.61 15.56
C GLY A 50 -11.71 -7.61 14.37
N VAL A 51 -12.07 -8.25 13.27
CA VAL A 51 -11.26 -8.24 12.05
C VAL A 51 -11.14 -6.81 11.50
N ARG A 52 -12.27 -6.10 11.41
CA ARG A 52 -12.28 -4.73 10.91
C ARG A 52 -11.37 -3.83 11.75
N ASP A 53 -11.43 -3.96 13.07
CA ASP A 53 -10.60 -3.14 13.97
C ASP A 53 -9.11 -3.37 13.74
N VAL A 54 -8.68 -4.61 13.52
CA VAL A 54 -7.29 -4.93 13.22
C VAL A 54 -6.85 -4.26 11.92
N ILE A 55 -7.66 -4.37 10.88
CA ILE A 55 -7.36 -3.80 9.56
C ILE A 55 -7.33 -2.27 9.61
N VAL A 56 -8.32 -1.65 10.27
CA VAL A 56 -8.39 -0.19 10.38
C VAL A 56 -7.18 0.36 11.15
N ARG A 57 -6.75 -0.32 12.20
CA ARG A 57 -5.55 0.07 12.96
C ARG A 57 -4.29 -0.07 12.12
N ALA A 58 -4.20 -1.12 11.31
CA ALA A 58 -3.09 -1.28 10.38
C ALA A 58 -3.02 -0.15 9.37
N GLU A 59 -4.16 0.20 8.77
CA GLU A 59 -4.27 1.31 7.83
C GLU A 59 -3.85 2.62 8.48
N ALA A 60 -4.33 2.88 9.69
CA ALA A 60 -4.02 4.10 10.43
C ALA A 60 -2.53 4.21 10.74
N ALA A 61 -1.90 3.10 11.16
CA ALA A 61 -0.48 3.08 11.48
C ALA A 61 0.38 3.42 10.25
N MET A 62 0.08 2.80 9.11
CA MET A 62 0.82 3.03 7.88
C MET A 62 0.56 4.45 7.33
N THR A 63 -0.67 4.92 7.40
CA THR A 63 -1.03 6.27 6.97
C THR A 63 -0.28 7.33 7.80
N GLU A 64 -0.19 7.11 9.11
CA GLU A 64 0.53 8.03 9.98
C GLU A 64 2.01 8.14 9.60
N VAL A 65 2.65 7.01 9.29
CA VAL A 65 4.05 7.02 8.86
C VAL A 65 4.20 7.79 7.54
N GLU A 66 3.32 7.54 6.58
CA GLU A 66 3.37 8.26 5.31
C GLU A 66 3.14 9.75 5.48
N ASP A 67 2.19 10.14 6.32
CA ASP A 67 1.89 11.55 6.59
C ASP A 67 3.08 12.29 7.20
N LYS A 68 3.90 11.59 7.98
CA LYS A 68 5.10 12.16 8.59
C LYS A 68 6.32 12.14 7.68
N THR A 69 6.50 11.09 6.91
CA THR A 69 7.72 10.87 6.14
C THR A 69 7.61 11.27 4.67
N HIS A 70 6.42 11.16 4.09
CA HIS A 70 6.16 11.38 2.66
C HIS A 70 7.04 10.50 1.75
N ILE A 71 7.44 9.32 2.22
CA ILE A 71 8.35 8.44 1.46
C ILE A 71 7.72 8.00 0.14
N ILE A 72 6.43 7.60 0.16
CA ILE A 72 5.72 7.19 -1.06
C ILE A 72 5.60 8.36 -2.02
N ARG A 73 5.21 9.53 -1.51
CA ARG A 73 5.10 10.75 -2.33
C ARG A 73 6.43 11.08 -3.00
N ARG A 74 7.53 11.05 -2.23
CA ARG A 74 8.86 11.34 -2.75
C ARG A 74 9.30 10.31 -3.78
N PHE A 75 8.96 9.04 -3.56
CA PHE A 75 9.25 7.97 -4.51
C PHE A 75 8.56 8.23 -5.84
N HIS A 76 7.27 8.60 -5.83
CA HIS A 76 6.54 8.91 -7.06
C HIS A 76 7.09 10.14 -7.77
N GLN A 77 7.47 11.17 -7.03
CA GLN A 77 8.08 12.38 -7.60
C GLN A 77 9.41 12.04 -8.27
N MET A 78 10.24 11.21 -7.62
CA MET A 78 11.51 10.76 -8.18
C MET A 78 11.31 9.93 -9.45
N GLN A 79 10.32 9.05 -9.48
CA GLN A 79 9.98 8.27 -10.68
C GLN A 79 9.61 9.19 -11.84
N GLY A 80 8.83 10.23 -11.58
CA GLY A 80 8.47 11.23 -12.60
C GLY A 80 9.68 11.96 -13.15
N GLN A 81 10.61 12.33 -12.29
CA GLN A 81 11.87 12.99 -12.69
C GLN A 81 12.75 12.08 -13.54
N ILE A 82 12.86 10.80 -13.15
CA ILE A 82 13.62 9.82 -13.92
C ILE A 82 13.00 9.62 -15.30
N ALA A 83 11.68 9.51 -15.38
CA ALA A 83 10.98 9.39 -16.67
C ALA A 83 11.22 10.59 -17.57
N ALA A 84 11.24 11.81 -17.01
CA ALA A 84 11.53 13.02 -17.76
C ALA A 84 12.96 13.03 -18.31
N ILE A 85 13.93 12.55 -17.53
CA ILE A 85 15.32 12.42 -17.96
C ILE A 85 15.44 11.41 -19.10
N ASP A 86 14.79 10.26 -18.98
CA ASP A 86 14.81 9.23 -20.02
C ASP A 86 14.22 9.76 -21.33
N GLN A 87 13.13 10.52 -21.27
CA GLN A 87 12.52 11.11 -22.45
C GLN A 87 13.43 12.14 -23.10
N ALA A 88 14.11 12.96 -22.31
CA ALA A 88 15.07 13.93 -22.81
C ALA A 88 16.27 13.24 -23.47
N ALA A 89 16.77 12.17 -22.87
CA ALA A 89 17.87 11.36 -23.45
C ALA A 89 17.44 10.75 -24.79
N ASP A 90 16.24 10.19 -24.87
CA ASP A 90 15.70 9.62 -26.10
C ASP A 90 15.61 10.66 -27.22
N ARG A 91 15.15 11.86 -26.89
CA ARG A 91 15.08 12.96 -27.87
C ARG A 91 16.46 13.37 -28.38
N LEU A 92 17.45 13.43 -27.48
CA LEU A 92 18.83 13.73 -27.87
C LEU A 92 19.37 12.65 -28.81
N LEU A 93 19.13 11.37 -28.52
CA LEU A 93 19.58 10.27 -29.37
C LEU A 93 18.95 10.35 -30.75
N GLN A 94 17.68 10.73 -30.85
CA GLN A 94 17.00 10.90 -32.13
C GLN A 94 17.60 12.04 -32.94
N MET A 95 18.06 13.09 -32.27
CA MET A 95 18.67 14.25 -32.97
C MET A 95 20.05 13.94 -33.55
N VAL A 96 20.74 12.96 -33.01
CA VAL A 96 22.11 12.59 -33.45
C VAL A 96 22.07 11.64 -34.64
N ASN A 97 20.96 10.93 -34.80
CA ASN A 97 20.77 9.98 -35.90
C ASN A 97 20.13 10.67 -37.10
#